data_d629b9a1e838c48e8f393844dd55195f
#
_entry.id   d629b9a1e838c48e8f393844dd55195f
#
_cell.length_a   1.000
_cell.length_b   1.000
_cell.length_c   1.000
_cell.angle_alpha   90.00
_cell.angle_beta   90.00
_cell.angle_gamma   90.00
#
_symmetry.space_group_name_H-M   'P 1'
#
loop_
_entity.id
_entity.type
_entity.pdbx_description
1 polymer ?
#
loop_
_entity_poly.entity_id
_entity_poly.type
_entity_poly.pdbx_seq_one_letter_code
_entity_poly.pdbx_strand_id
1 'polypeptide(L)'
;NAYAWLMRHAKGQISKQLKIIAVMRDWKGREAQSNADYPQSPIAEIRIPLWSESEQDRYMSERIKLHQDAEYANLTGDKLPHCTDGERWMRPPQYAVKKGNNKRATRVLDTQEEAEGYIRSKFPTGGAHIEHRPGEPIRCAANWCRVADFCDQWQGERNA
;
A
#
# COMPACT_ATOMS: atom_id res chain seq x y z
N ASN A 1 -6.59 -14.76 -7.10
CA ASN A 1 -7.97 -15.11 -7.50
C ASN A 1 -8.23 -14.87 -9.00
N ALA A 2 -7.62 -13.86 -9.64
CA ALA A 2 -7.77 -13.63 -11.09
C ALA A 2 -7.34 -14.86 -11.93
N TYR A 3 -6.27 -15.56 -11.56
CA TYR A 3 -5.86 -16.80 -12.25
C TYR A 3 -6.88 -17.91 -12.12
N ALA A 4 -7.56 -18.04 -10.98
CA ALA A 4 -8.64 -19.02 -10.81
C ALA A 4 -9.81 -18.71 -11.74
N TRP A 5 -10.17 -17.43 -11.86
CA TRP A 5 -11.17 -16.95 -12.80
C TRP A 5 -10.79 -17.26 -14.27
N LEU A 6 -9.55 -16.95 -14.65
CA LEU A 6 -9.03 -17.24 -16.00
C LEU A 6 -9.05 -18.74 -16.33
N MET A 7 -8.64 -19.59 -15.38
CA MET A 7 -8.67 -21.05 -15.57
C MET A 7 -10.09 -21.56 -15.78
N ARG A 8 -11.05 -21.04 -15.03
CA ARG A 8 -12.47 -21.38 -15.18
C ARG A 8 -13.02 -20.96 -16.53
N HIS A 9 -12.79 -19.69 -16.93
CA HIS A 9 -13.35 -19.15 -18.17
C HIS A 9 -12.63 -19.61 -19.44
N ALA A 10 -11.31 -19.73 -19.41
CA ALA A 10 -10.53 -20.09 -20.59
C ALA A 10 -10.41 -21.60 -20.80
N LYS A 11 -10.46 -22.41 -19.72
CA LYS A 11 -10.19 -23.85 -19.78
C LYS A 11 -11.28 -24.72 -19.16
N GLY A 12 -12.34 -24.13 -18.60
CA GLY A 12 -13.39 -24.86 -17.88
C GLY A 12 -12.91 -25.58 -16.62
N GLN A 13 -11.74 -25.18 -16.08
CA GLN A 13 -11.13 -25.84 -14.92
C GLN A 13 -11.42 -25.05 -13.65
N ILE A 14 -12.01 -25.72 -12.66
CA ILE A 14 -12.30 -25.11 -11.35
C ILE A 14 -11.09 -25.34 -10.42
N SER A 15 -10.49 -24.24 -9.98
CA SER A 15 -9.41 -24.28 -8.99
C SER A 15 -9.97 -24.61 -7.62
N LYS A 16 -9.38 -25.58 -6.93
CA LYS A 16 -9.78 -25.98 -5.56
C LYS A 16 -9.02 -25.23 -4.47
N GLN A 17 -7.87 -24.68 -4.78
CA GLN A 17 -7.01 -23.96 -3.85
C GLN A 17 -6.07 -23.02 -4.60
N LEU A 18 -5.62 -21.97 -3.91
CA LEU A 18 -4.58 -21.08 -4.37
C LEU A 18 -3.42 -21.11 -3.37
N LYS A 19 -2.20 -21.12 -3.89
CA LYS A 19 -0.97 -21.12 -3.09
C LYS A 19 0.07 -20.21 -3.69
N ILE A 20 0.85 -19.58 -2.83
CA ILE A 20 2.09 -18.90 -3.20
C ILE A 20 3.24 -19.70 -2.62
N ILE A 21 4.21 -20.04 -3.44
CA ILE A 21 5.49 -20.59 -2.99
C ILE A 21 6.46 -19.42 -2.87
N ALA A 22 6.77 -19.04 -1.64
CA ALA A 22 7.74 -18.00 -1.36
C ALA A 22 9.15 -18.61 -1.22
N VAL A 23 10.10 -18.11 -2.00
CA VAL A 23 11.52 -18.47 -1.89
C VAL A 23 12.26 -17.26 -1.31
N MET A 24 12.78 -17.40 -0.11
CA MET A 24 13.49 -16.33 0.60
C MET A 24 14.97 -16.33 0.22
N ARG A 25 15.39 -15.35 -0.55
CA ARG A 25 16.76 -15.24 -1.07
C ARG A 25 17.81 -14.98 0.01
N ASP A 26 17.43 -14.21 1.03
CA ASP A 26 18.35 -13.78 2.10
C ASP A 26 18.16 -14.61 3.39
N TRP A 27 17.60 -15.82 3.27
CA TRP A 27 17.37 -16.70 4.41
C TRP A 27 18.69 -17.17 5.04
N LYS A 28 18.74 -17.16 6.37
CA LYS A 28 19.92 -17.51 7.15
C LYS A 28 19.66 -18.69 8.08
N GLY A 29 20.30 -19.82 7.82
CA GLY A 29 20.14 -21.03 8.62
C GLY A 29 20.51 -20.84 10.11
N ARG A 30 21.51 -20.01 10.42
CA ARG A 30 21.85 -19.69 11.82
C ARG A 30 20.75 -18.96 12.55
N GLU A 31 20.07 -18.05 11.87
CA GLU A 31 18.97 -17.26 12.46
C GLU A 31 17.75 -18.17 12.69
N ALA A 32 17.49 -19.09 11.79
CA ALA A 32 16.45 -20.11 11.96
C ALA A 32 16.70 -21.02 13.18
N GLN A 33 17.97 -21.35 13.45
CA GLN A 33 18.31 -22.19 14.61
C GLN A 33 18.20 -21.46 15.95
N SER A 34 18.38 -20.13 15.95
CA SER A 34 18.41 -19.32 17.17
C SER A 34 17.11 -18.56 17.44
N ASN A 35 16.23 -18.41 16.47
CA ASN A 35 15.00 -17.63 16.56
C ASN A 35 13.83 -18.43 16.01
N ALA A 36 12.93 -18.85 16.89
CA ALA A 36 11.74 -19.62 16.53
C ALA A 36 10.72 -18.83 15.66
N ASP A 37 10.74 -17.49 15.75
CA ASP A 37 9.86 -16.60 14.95
C ASP A 37 10.42 -16.37 13.54
N TYR A 38 11.69 -16.76 13.29
CA TYR A 38 12.28 -16.69 11.96
C TYR A 38 11.86 -17.91 11.13
N PRO A 39 11.61 -17.77 9.82
CA PRO A 39 11.23 -18.89 8.96
C PRO A 39 12.22 -20.05 9.05
N GLN A 40 11.72 -21.24 9.39
CA GLN A 40 12.56 -22.43 9.60
C GLN A 40 13.04 -23.07 8.29
N SER A 41 12.55 -22.62 7.15
CA SER A 41 12.91 -23.07 5.80
C SER A 41 13.03 -21.88 4.87
N PRO A 42 13.95 -21.92 3.87
CA PRO A 42 14.02 -20.90 2.82
C PRO A 42 12.83 -20.92 1.85
N ILE A 43 11.99 -21.94 1.94
CA ILE A 43 10.79 -22.09 1.12
C ILE A 43 9.57 -22.16 2.04
N ALA A 44 8.59 -21.32 1.77
CA ALA A 44 7.32 -21.34 2.50
C ALA A 44 6.13 -21.46 1.52
N GLU A 45 5.17 -22.30 1.89
CA GLU A 45 3.88 -22.39 1.21
C GLU A 45 2.88 -21.49 1.93
N ILE A 46 2.35 -20.50 1.24
CA ILE A 46 1.33 -19.57 1.75
C ILE A 46 0.02 -19.89 1.05
N ARG A 47 -0.97 -20.32 1.80
CA ARG A 47 -2.32 -20.57 1.30
C ARG A 47 -3.06 -19.25 1.16
N ILE A 48 -3.61 -19.01 -0.02
CA ILE A 48 -4.41 -17.83 -0.32
C ILE A 48 -5.89 -18.23 -0.28
N PRO A 49 -6.74 -17.49 0.43
CA PRO A 49 -8.19 -17.71 0.38
C PRO A 49 -8.70 -17.67 -1.06
N LEU A 50 -9.39 -18.72 -1.46
CA LEU A 50 -10.05 -18.75 -2.76
C LEU A 50 -11.43 -18.08 -2.61
N TRP A 51 -11.65 -17.06 -3.42
CA TRP A 51 -12.94 -16.37 -3.49
C TRP A 51 -13.99 -17.27 -4.15
N SER A 52 -15.25 -17.04 -3.83
CA SER A 52 -16.37 -17.63 -4.54
C SER A 52 -16.36 -17.23 -6.02
N GLU A 53 -17.02 -18.01 -6.86
CA GLU A 53 -17.11 -17.69 -8.29
C GLU A 53 -17.73 -16.31 -8.52
N SER A 54 -18.79 -15.98 -7.78
CA SER A 54 -19.44 -14.67 -7.86
C SER A 54 -18.54 -13.50 -7.47
N GLU A 55 -17.69 -13.67 -6.45
CA GLU A 55 -16.70 -12.65 -6.07
C GLU A 55 -15.63 -12.48 -7.14
N GLN A 56 -15.17 -13.60 -7.73
CA GLN A 56 -14.23 -13.57 -8.84
C GLN A 56 -14.83 -12.84 -10.05
N ASP A 57 -16.06 -13.19 -10.42
CA ASP A 57 -16.77 -12.58 -11.57
C ASP A 57 -16.98 -11.08 -11.35
N ARG A 58 -17.44 -10.68 -10.17
CA ARG A 58 -17.62 -9.27 -9.83
C ARG A 58 -16.29 -8.51 -9.94
N TYR A 59 -15.26 -9.00 -9.28
CA TYR A 59 -13.94 -8.35 -9.28
C TYR A 59 -13.39 -8.18 -10.70
N MET A 60 -13.45 -9.24 -11.52
CA MET A 60 -12.92 -9.18 -12.88
C MET A 60 -13.75 -8.25 -13.77
N SER A 61 -15.08 -8.26 -13.65
CA SER A 61 -15.95 -7.35 -14.39
C SER A 61 -15.71 -5.90 -14.04
N GLU A 62 -15.56 -5.58 -12.75
CA GLU A 62 -15.23 -4.23 -12.27
C GLU A 62 -13.87 -3.76 -12.81
N ARG A 63 -12.85 -4.65 -12.78
CA ARG A 63 -11.51 -4.30 -13.29
C ARG A 63 -11.49 -4.11 -14.79
N ILE A 64 -12.16 -4.97 -15.55
CA ILE A 64 -12.28 -4.84 -17.02
C ILE A 64 -12.98 -3.54 -17.37
N LYS A 65 -14.09 -3.23 -16.68
CA LYS A 65 -14.83 -1.99 -16.90
C LYS A 65 -13.95 -0.75 -16.65
N LEU A 66 -13.18 -0.71 -15.57
CA LEU A 66 -12.27 0.39 -15.29
C LEU A 66 -11.25 0.61 -16.42
N HIS A 67 -10.71 -0.46 -16.99
CA HIS A 67 -9.81 -0.36 -18.14
C HIS A 67 -10.49 0.16 -19.39
N GLN A 68 -11.71 -0.32 -19.67
CA GLN A 68 -12.50 0.14 -20.81
C GLN A 68 -12.90 1.62 -20.66
N ASP A 69 -13.32 2.03 -19.46
CA ASP A 69 -13.65 3.43 -19.16
C ASP A 69 -12.42 4.34 -19.34
N ALA A 70 -11.23 3.88 -18.88
CA ALA A 70 -9.98 4.62 -19.07
C ALA A 70 -9.58 4.72 -20.56
N GLU A 71 -9.72 3.65 -21.32
CA GLU A 71 -9.46 3.65 -22.76
C GLU A 71 -10.39 4.62 -23.48
N TYR A 72 -11.68 4.57 -23.15
CA TYR A 72 -12.67 5.49 -23.73
C TYR A 72 -12.35 6.95 -23.39
N ALA A 73 -12.04 7.26 -22.12
CA ALA A 73 -11.66 8.59 -21.69
C ALA A 73 -10.40 9.10 -22.43
N ASN A 74 -9.42 8.23 -22.63
CA ASN A 74 -8.21 8.58 -23.39
C ASN A 74 -8.52 8.88 -24.87
N LEU A 75 -9.45 8.15 -25.49
CA LEU A 75 -9.85 8.37 -26.88
C LEU A 75 -10.67 9.64 -27.08
N THR A 76 -11.48 10.02 -26.09
CA THR A 76 -12.34 11.22 -26.12
C THR A 76 -11.65 12.48 -25.62
N GLY A 77 -10.46 12.36 -25.02
CA GLY A 77 -9.75 13.47 -24.37
C GLY A 77 -10.34 13.85 -23.01
N ASP A 78 -11.15 12.98 -22.42
CA ASP A 78 -11.69 13.14 -21.09
C ASP A 78 -10.64 12.83 -20.01
N LYS A 79 -10.93 13.24 -18.75
CA LYS A 79 -10.04 12.94 -17.62
C LYS A 79 -10.01 11.44 -17.35
N LEU A 80 -8.78 10.92 -17.21
CA LEU A 80 -8.58 9.53 -16.80
C LEU A 80 -9.10 9.27 -15.38
N PRO A 81 -9.61 8.07 -15.08
CA PRO A 81 -9.99 7.69 -13.73
C PRO A 81 -8.82 7.82 -12.75
N HIS A 82 -9.08 8.42 -11.60
CA HIS A 82 -8.08 8.55 -10.55
C HIS A 82 -7.84 7.22 -9.84
N CYS A 83 -6.59 6.97 -9.46
CA CYS A 83 -6.23 5.87 -8.57
C CYS A 83 -6.79 6.12 -7.17
N THR A 84 -7.22 5.05 -6.51
CA THR A 84 -7.58 5.06 -5.09
C THR A 84 -6.33 5.20 -4.19
N ASP A 85 -6.52 5.56 -2.94
CA ASP A 85 -5.43 5.63 -1.96
C ASP A 85 -4.71 4.28 -1.78
N GLY A 86 -5.45 3.17 -1.81
CA GLY A 86 -4.87 1.83 -1.75
C GLY A 86 -3.99 1.51 -2.97
N GLU A 87 -4.39 1.91 -4.18
CA GLU A 87 -3.61 1.71 -5.40
C GLU A 87 -2.35 2.59 -5.43
N ARG A 88 -2.39 3.74 -4.78
CA ARG A 88 -1.27 4.68 -4.66
C ARG A 88 -0.33 4.37 -3.49
N TRP A 89 -0.68 3.40 -2.64
CA TRP A 89 0.01 3.09 -1.38
C TRP A 89 0.09 4.34 -0.49
N MET A 90 -1.06 5.00 -0.32
CA MET A 90 -1.13 6.22 0.48
C MET A 90 -0.69 5.96 1.91
N ARG A 91 0.39 6.58 2.31
CA ARG A 91 0.82 6.62 3.71
C ARG A 91 -0.04 7.64 4.44
N PRO A 92 -0.62 7.31 5.59
CA PRO A 92 -1.38 8.28 6.37
C PRO A 92 -0.50 9.45 6.83
N PRO A 93 -1.08 10.62 7.15
CA PRO A 93 -0.36 11.71 7.76
C PRO A 93 0.19 11.31 9.13
N GLN A 94 1.26 11.96 9.54
CA GLN A 94 1.91 11.74 10.84
C GLN A 94 2.17 13.07 11.55
N TYR A 95 2.25 13.01 12.87
CA TYR A 95 2.45 14.15 13.74
C TYR A 95 3.74 13.97 14.53
N ALA A 96 4.79 14.69 14.11
CA ALA A 96 6.10 14.57 14.70
C ALA A 96 6.30 15.60 15.81
N VAL A 97 6.42 15.15 17.06
CA VAL A 97 6.73 16.05 18.19
C VAL A 97 8.22 16.33 18.22
N LYS A 98 8.57 17.61 18.13
CA LYS A 98 9.94 18.12 18.18
C LYS A 98 10.15 19.01 19.40
N LYS A 99 11.35 18.92 20.02
CA LYS A 99 11.76 19.80 21.12
C LYS A 99 12.61 20.94 20.58
N GLY A 100 12.19 22.17 20.81
CA GLY A 100 12.90 23.37 20.30
C GLY A 100 13.18 23.28 18.81
N ASN A 101 14.40 23.59 18.40
CA ASN A 101 14.82 23.57 16.98
C ASN A 101 15.44 22.23 16.54
N ASN A 102 15.21 21.14 17.27
CA ASN A 102 15.79 19.85 16.93
C ASN A 102 15.27 19.37 15.57
N LYS A 103 16.17 18.96 14.68
CA LYS A 103 15.82 18.38 13.38
C LYS A 103 15.13 17.02 13.53
N ARG A 104 15.54 16.23 14.53
CA ARG A 104 14.97 14.90 14.79
C ARG A 104 13.75 15.01 15.69
N ALA A 105 12.66 14.33 15.31
CA ALA A 105 11.48 14.20 16.15
C ALA A 105 11.80 13.40 17.43
N THR A 106 11.26 13.82 18.55
CA THR A 106 11.32 13.08 19.81
C THR A 106 10.38 11.87 19.76
N ARG A 107 9.22 12.05 19.13
CA ARG A 107 8.24 10.99 18.87
C ARG A 107 7.43 11.32 17.61
N VAL A 108 7.02 10.30 16.88
CA VAL A 108 6.07 10.41 15.75
C VAL A 108 4.82 9.64 16.15
N LEU A 109 3.67 10.23 15.92
CA LEU A 109 2.34 9.74 16.33
C LEU A 109 1.39 9.81 15.15
N ASP A 110 0.34 9.01 15.18
CA ASP A 110 -0.57 8.85 14.05
C ASP A 110 -1.71 9.88 14.07
N THR A 111 -1.99 10.47 15.25
CA THR A 111 -3.02 11.51 15.38
C THR A 111 -2.48 12.77 16.04
N GLN A 112 -3.11 13.90 15.74
CA GLN A 112 -2.78 15.17 16.38
C GLN A 112 -3.09 15.15 17.89
N GLU A 113 -4.20 14.52 18.28
CA GLU A 113 -4.63 14.41 19.68
C GLU A 113 -3.61 13.65 20.53
N GLU A 114 -3.07 12.55 20.00
CA GLU A 114 -1.99 11.81 20.64
C GLU A 114 -0.71 12.66 20.79
N ALA A 115 -0.39 13.44 19.75
CA ALA A 115 0.77 14.31 19.77
C ALA A 115 0.63 15.43 20.80
N GLU A 116 -0.56 16.05 20.90
CA GLU A 116 -0.88 17.04 21.93
C GLU A 116 -0.86 16.43 23.34
N GLY A 117 -1.44 15.24 23.50
CA GLY A 117 -1.41 14.48 24.76
C GLY A 117 0.01 14.16 25.19
N TYR A 118 0.86 13.77 24.24
CA TYR A 118 2.27 13.52 24.51
C TYR A 118 3.00 14.79 24.92
N ILE A 119 2.76 15.94 24.28
CA ILE A 119 3.34 17.24 24.67
C ILE A 119 2.90 17.61 26.08
N ARG A 120 1.60 17.56 26.39
CA ARG A 120 1.10 17.86 27.75
C ARG A 120 1.76 17.01 28.83
N SER A 121 1.98 15.73 28.54
CA SER A 121 2.58 14.78 29.50
C SER A 121 4.10 14.95 29.66
N LYS A 122 4.82 15.17 28.56
CA LYS A 122 6.31 15.12 28.56
C LYS A 122 6.97 16.51 28.58
N PHE A 123 6.25 17.53 28.18
CA PHE A 123 6.75 18.91 28.09
C PHE A 123 5.76 19.91 28.74
N PRO A 124 5.38 19.72 30.03
CA PRO A 124 4.38 20.56 30.69
C PRO A 124 4.80 22.04 30.77
N THR A 125 6.12 22.32 30.75
CA THR A 125 6.69 23.67 30.76
C THR A 125 6.86 24.26 29.35
N GLY A 126 6.39 23.58 28.32
CA GLY A 126 6.52 24.01 26.92
C GLY A 126 7.86 23.60 26.28
N GLY A 127 8.20 24.26 25.18
CA GLY A 127 9.43 24.01 24.43
C GLY A 127 9.36 22.84 23.43
N ALA A 128 8.17 22.26 23.20
CA ALA A 128 7.91 21.31 22.13
C ALA A 128 6.80 21.82 21.21
N HIS A 129 6.85 21.37 19.95
CA HIS A 129 5.84 21.68 18.94
C HIS A 129 5.55 20.44 18.10
N ILE A 130 4.42 20.46 17.39
CA ILE A 130 4.03 19.42 16.45
C ILE A 130 4.36 19.88 15.04
N GLU A 131 5.09 19.06 14.31
CA GLU A 131 5.28 19.17 12.87
C GLU A 131 4.29 18.19 12.22
N HIS A 132 3.31 18.72 11.51
CA HIS A 132 2.43 17.91 10.68
C HIS A 132 3.19 17.42 9.44
N ARG A 133 3.19 16.11 9.23
CA ARG A 133 3.72 15.46 8.03
C ARG A 133 2.54 14.96 7.22
N PRO A 134 2.25 15.56 6.06
CA PRO A 134 1.13 15.13 5.23
C PRO A 134 1.30 13.69 4.78
N GLY A 135 0.18 13.05 4.47
CA GLY A 135 0.19 11.74 3.83
C GLY A 135 0.91 11.80 2.48
N GLU A 136 1.46 10.67 2.05
CA GLU A 136 2.27 10.60 0.84
C GLU A 136 1.88 9.38 0.00
N PRO A 137 1.56 9.54 -1.30
CA PRO A 137 1.31 8.43 -2.21
C PRO A 137 2.64 7.77 -2.61
N ILE A 138 3.12 6.85 -1.78
CA ILE A 138 4.47 6.25 -1.89
C ILE A 138 4.72 5.65 -3.27
N ARG A 139 3.73 5.00 -3.87
CA ARG A 139 3.89 4.40 -5.20
C ARG A 139 4.21 5.44 -6.27
N CYS A 140 3.63 6.64 -6.16
CA CYS A 140 3.86 7.74 -7.08
C CYS A 140 5.17 8.47 -6.76
N ALA A 141 5.34 8.89 -5.49
CA ALA A 141 6.47 9.70 -5.04
C ALA A 141 7.82 8.96 -5.11
N ALA A 142 7.84 7.65 -4.83
CA ALA A 142 9.05 6.84 -4.88
C ALA A 142 9.33 6.22 -6.27
N ASN A 143 8.64 6.69 -7.32
CA ASN A 143 8.81 6.24 -8.71
C ASN A 143 8.56 4.74 -8.96
N TRP A 144 7.69 4.12 -8.14
CA TRP A 144 7.25 2.74 -8.35
C TRP A 144 6.15 2.63 -9.41
N CYS A 145 5.48 3.74 -9.72
CA CYS A 145 4.50 3.82 -10.79
C CYS A 145 5.18 4.22 -12.09
N ARG A 146 5.18 3.32 -13.07
CA ARG A 146 5.83 3.55 -14.36
C ARG A 146 5.18 4.63 -15.22
N VAL A 147 3.96 5.03 -14.87
CA VAL A 147 3.22 6.08 -15.58
C VAL A 147 3.10 7.37 -14.77
N ALA A 148 3.86 7.52 -13.69
CA ALA A 148 3.80 8.70 -12.81
C ALA A 148 4.07 10.01 -13.58
N ASP A 149 5.00 9.98 -14.53
CA ASP A 149 5.39 11.16 -15.32
C ASP A 149 4.29 11.63 -16.29
N PHE A 150 3.32 10.77 -16.58
CA PHE A 150 2.19 11.06 -17.49
C PHE A 150 0.85 11.11 -16.75
N CYS A 151 0.85 11.00 -15.42
CA CYS A 151 -0.36 10.90 -14.61
C CYS A 151 -0.83 12.28 -14.15
N ASP A 152 -1.97 12.75 -14.66
CA ASP A 152 -2.55 14.05 -14.32
C ASP A 152 -2.82 14.19 -12.81
N GLN A 153 -3.29 13.12 -12.16
CA GLN A 153 -3.53 13.11 -10.72
C GLN A 153 -2.24 13.40 -9.94
N TRP A 154 -1.14 12.71 -10.26
CA TRP A 154 0.13 12.90 -9.58
C TRP A 154 0.79 14.23 -9.91
N GLN A 155 0.75 14.64 -11.18
CA GLN A 155 1.31 15.93 -11.61
C GLN A 155 0.56 17.09 -10.94
N GLY A 156 -0.77 17.01 -10.83
CA GLY A 156 -1.57 18.02 -10.14
C GLY A 156 -1.21 18.15 -8.65
N GLU A 157 -1.02 17.04 -7.95
CA GLU A 157 -0.64 17.04 -6.53
C GLU A 157 0.80 17.52 -6.29
N ARG A 158 1.72 17.19 -7.18
CA ARG A 158 3.13 17.60 -7.07
C ARG A 158 3.33 19.09 -7.28
N ASN A 159 2.44 19.74 -8.03
CA ASN A 159 2.51 21.14 -8.38
C ASN A 159 1.61 22.05 -7.52
N ALA A 160 0.85 21.47 -6.57
CA ALA A 160 0.00 22.19 -5.62
C ALA A 160 0.75 22.54 -4.34
#